data_672bed12f95596850ed07bf3890c4ca1
#
_entry.id   672bed12f95596850ed07bf3890c4ca1
#
_cell.length_a   1.000
_cell.length_b   1.000
_cell.length_c   1.000
_cell.angle_alpha   90.00
_cell.angle_beta   90.00
_cell.angle_gamma   90.00
#
_symmetry.space_group_name_H-M   'P 1'
#
loop_
_entity.id
_entity.type
_entity.pdbx_description
1 polymer ?
#
loop_
_entity_poly.entity_id
_entity_poly.type
_entity_poly.pdbx_seq_one_letter_code
_entity_poly.pdbx_strand_id
1 'polypeptide(L)'
;MSGDHKTPSLSRRGLMAGVGALFAASTMRPVVANAADDKAPAPNTIPPSEALGRLKAGNARYVANEPKATDFSPGRAARTKVQHPIAGILSCADSRVPPEIIFDQGPGDLFVSRDAGNVVSNYGLASFEFAVANLGVPLILVLGHTGCGAVAAALGASTSRKELPGHLPELVKAIEPAIITAHGKHPGDFLAASIEENVRLGMKRLKTKSEIIGKAVNSGKLQIKGGIYDLKTGSVTFV
;
A
#
# COMPACT_ATOMS: atom_id res chain seq x y z
N MET A 1 -44.92 -49.91 35.89
CA MET A 1 -44.61 -49.14 37.12
C MET A 1 -43.86 -47.86 36.65
N SER A 2 -44.68 -46.82 36.66
CA SER A 2 -44.30 -45.46 36.18
C SER A 2 -43.71 -44.67 37.35
N GLY A 3 -42.56 -44.09 37.15
CA GLY A 3 -41.90 -43.24 38.13
C GLY A 3 -41.75 -41.83 37.58
N ASP A 4 -42.71 -40.98 37.97
CA ASP A 4 -42.68 -39.54 37.72
C ASP A 4 -41.58 -38.85 38.48
N HIS A 5 -40.57 -38.29 37.80
CA HIS A 5 -39.64 -37.32 38.37
C HIS A 5 -40.07 -35.88 38.04
N LYS A 6 -40.78 -35.28 38.99
CA LYS A 6 -41.07 -33.85 38.99
C LYS A 6 -39.80 -33.06 39.36
N THR A 7 -39.29 -32.24 38.47
CA THR A 7 -38.28 -31.19 38.78
C THR A 7 -38.99 -29.98 39.38
N PRO A 8 -38.46 -29.40 40.52
CA PRO A 8 -39.05 -28.20 41.07
C PRO A 8 -38.62 -26.95 40.29
N SER A 9 -39.62 -26.17 39.86
CA SER A 9 -39.42 -24.84 39.27
C SER A 9 -39.06 -23.83 40.35
N LEU A 10 -37.88 -23.23 40.28
CA LEU A 10 -37.50 -22.11 41.11
C LEU A 10 -38.12 -20.81 40.57
N SER A 11 -39.03 -20.26 41.35
CA SER A 11 -39.74 -19.01 41.13
C SER A 11 -38.78 -17.83 41.24
N ARG A 12 -38.81 -16.91 40.24
CA ARG A 12 -38.00 -15.69 40.15
C ARG A 12 -38.34 -14.56 41.15
N ARG A 13 -39.06 -14.85 42.25
CA ARG A 13 -39.53 -13.80 43.19
C ARG A 13 -38.96 -13.83 44.58
N GLY A 14 -37.82 -14.49 44.80
CA GLY A 14 -37.28 -14.66 46.19
C GLY A 14 -35.84 -14.24 46.41
N LEU A 15 -35.27 -13.28 45.67
CA LEU A 15 -33.91 -12.84 45.92
C LEU A 15 -33.78 -11.29 45.88
N MET A 16 -34.53 -10.64 46.77
CA MET A 16 -34.38 -9.21 47.04
C MET A 16 -34.41 -9.01 48.56
N ALA A 17 -33.39 -9.44 49.28
CA ALA A 17 -33.10 -8.91 50.59
C ALA A 17 -31.67 -9.26 51.00
N GLY A 18 -30.82 -8.28 51.14
CA GLY A 18 -29.62 -8.36 51.95
C GLY A 18 -28.28 -8.40 51.25
N VAL A 19 -27.85 -7.32 50.61
CA VAL A 19 -26.42 -6.98 50.58
C VAL A 19 -26.28 -5.50 50.91
N GLY A 20 -25.81 -5.25 52.10
CA GLY A 20 -25.52 -3.93 52.63
C GLY A 20 -24.44 -3.22 51.83
N ALA A 21 -24.62 -1.92 51.68
CA ALA A 21 -23.77 -1.01 50.97
C ALA A 21 -22.36 -0.91 51.62
N LEU A 22 -21.35 -1.37 50.89
CA LEU A 22 -20.00 -0.88 50.99
C LEU A 22 -19.72 -0.02 49.74
N PHE A 23 -20.09 1.24 49.80
CA PHE A 23 -19.62 2.23 48.85
C PHE A 23 -18.14 2.49 49.15
N ALA A 24 -17.24 1.72 48.52
CA ALA A 24 -15.89 2.16 48.34
C ALA A 24 -15.94 3.33 47.32
N ALA A 25 -15.72 4.54 47.82
CA ALA A 25 -15.52 5.74 47.01
C ALA A 25 -14.24 5.53 46.17
N SER A 26 -14.38 4.87 45.03
CA SER A 26 -13.39 4.92 43.95
C SER A 26 -13.35 6.34 43.48
N THR A 27 -12.37 7.12 43.91
CA THR A 27 -12.01 8.39 43.32
C THR A 27 -11.64 8.11 41.86
N MET A 28 -12.61 8.22 40.93
CA MET A 28 -12.33 8.34 39.52
C MET A 28 -11.46 9.59 39.36
N ARG A 29 -10.15 9.38 39.31
CA ARG A 29 -9.27 10.41 38.76
C ARG A 29 -9.74 10.62 37.31
N PRO A 30 -10.09 11.86 36.89
CA PRO A 30 -10.30 12.12 35.51
C PRO A 30 -8.98 11.74 34.79
N VAL A 31 -9.05 10.75 33.91
CA VAL A 31 -8.02 10.58 32.90
C VAL A 31 -8.09 11.85 32.08
N VAL A 32 -7.24 12.81 32.42
CA VAL A 32 -6.95 13.92 31.53
C VAL A 32 -6.30 13.25 30.33
N ALA A 33 -7.12 12.95 29.32
CA ALA A 33 -6.58 12.68 27.99
C ALA A 33 -5.76 13.93 27.67
N ASN A 34 -4.43 13.80 27.74
CA ASN A 34 -3.56 14.79 27.14
C ASN A 34 -4.08 14.93 25.71
N ALA A 35 -4.71 16.06 25.42
CA ALA A 35 -4.93 16.48 24.06
C ALA A 35 -3.54 16.58 23.44
N ALA A 36 -3.09 15.47 22.82
CA ALA A 36 -1.91 15.48 22.00
C ALA A 36 -2.14 16.61 21.01
N ASP A 37 -1.19 17.52 20.98
CA ASP A 37 -1.19 18.75 20.16
C ASP A 37 -1.86 18.47 18.82
N ASP A 38 -3.05 18.99 18.63
CA ASP A 38 -3.93 18.78 17.45
C ASP A 38 -3.39 19.57 16.23
N LYS A 39 -2.10 19.83 16.25
CA LYS A 39 -1.39 20.48 15.17
C LYS A 39 -1.36 19.52 13.97
N ALA A 40 -2.00 19.95 12.87
CA ALA A 40 -1.87 19.25 11.60
C ALA A 40 -0.39 18.94 11.32
N PRO A 41 -0.04 17.73 10.91
CA PRO A 41 1.35 17.40 10.58
C PRO A 41 1.88 18.41 9.56
N ALA A 42 3.10 18.90 9.80
CA ALA A 42 3.76 19.84 8.90
C ALA A 42 3.81 19.24 7.47
N PRO A 43 3.67 20.07 6.42
CA PRO A 43 3.81 19.62 5.05
C PRO A 43 5.10 18.83 4.88
N ASN A 44 5.03 17.74 4.12
CA ASN A 44 6.21 16.93 3.83
C ASN A 44 7.10 17.70 2.85
N THR A 45 8.10 18.39 3.37
CA THR A 45 9.03 19.21 2.57
C THR A 45 10.36 18.50 2.29
N ILE A 46 10.39 17.18 2.49
CA ILE A 46 11.63 16.42 2.27
C ILE A 46 11.99 16.35 0.79
N PRO A 47 13.29 16.35 0.45
CA PRO A 47 13.72 16.17 -0.93
C PRO A 47 13.44 14.73 -1.43
N PRO A 48 13.32 14.52 -2.75
CA PRO A 48 13.09 13.20 -3.34
C PRO A 48 14.09 12.12 -2.91
N SER A 49 15.35 12.51 -2.71
CA SER A 49 16.42 11.59 -2.26
C SER A 49 16.19 11.09 -0.83
N GLU A 50 15.69 11.94 0.05
CA GLU A 50 15.36 11.55 1.43
C GLU A 50 14.15 10.61 1.44
N ALA A 51 13.11 10.92 0.65
CA ALA A 51 11.95 10.02 0.50
C ALA A 51 12.39 8.61 0.06
N LEU A 52 13.25 8.53 -0.95
CA LEU A 52 13.81 7.26 -1.41
C LEU A 52 14.64 6.57 -0.31
N GLY A 53 15.45 7.33 0.44
CA GLY A 53 16.22 6.82 1.57
C GLY A 53 15.33 6.20 2.66
N ARG A 54 14.19 6.85 2.98
CA ARG A 54 13.21 6.33 3.95
C ARG A 54 12.57 5.03 3.48
N LEU A 55 12.22 4.91 2.19
CA LEU A 55 11.70 3.65 1.63
C LEU A 55 12.74 2.53 1.69
N LYS A 56 14.00 2.81 1.31
CA LYS A 56 15.09 1.82 1.39
C LYS A 56 15.32 1.34 2.82
N ALA A 57 15.39 2.27 3.77
CA ALA A 57 15.57 1.93 5.18
C ALA A 57 14.37 1.14 5.73
N GLY A 58 13.14 1.47 5.30
CA GLY A 58 11.94 0.72 5.68
C GLY A 58 11.95 -0.70 5.15
N ASN A 59 12.31 -0.90 3.88
CA ASN A 59 12.43 -2.24 3.31
C ASN A 59 13.55 -3.07 4.00
N ALA A 60 14.67 -2.43 4.36
CA ALA A 60 15.72 -3.12 5.12
C ALA A 60 15.21 -3.64 6.48
N ARG A 61 14.41 -2.85 7.21
CA ARG A 61 13.79 -3.30 8.47
C ARG A 61 12.78 -4.41 8.24
N TYR A 62 11.96 -4.31 7.19
CA TYR A 62 11.02 -5.37 6.82
C TYR A 62 11.74 -6.70 6.55
N VAL A 63 12.82 -6.67 5.76
CA VAL A 63 13.64 -7.86 5.47
C VAL A 63 14.31 -8.43 6.71
N ALA A 64 14.77 -7.56 7.62
CA ALA A 64 15.36 -7.97 8.90
C ALA A 64 14.33 -8.45 9.93
N ASN A 65 13.01 -8.33 9.63
CA ASN A 65 11.92 -8.56 10.58
C ASN A 65 12.02 -7.69 11.86
N GLU A 66 12.45 -6.44 11.67
CA GLU A 66 12.62 -5.43 12.72
C GLU A 66 11.76 -4.18 12.40
N PRO A 67 10.43 -4.33 12.21
CA PRO A 67 9.58 -3.19 11.88
C PRO A 67 9.55 -2.20 13.05
N LYS A 68 9.32 -0.92 12.72
CA LYS A 68 9.06 0.08 13.77
C LYS A 68 7.83 -0.32 14.57
N ALA A 69 7.82 0.05 15.86
CA ALA A 69 6.63 -0.17 16.70
C ALA A 69 5.39 0.44 16.02
N THR A 70 4.32 -0.34 15.94
CA THR A 70 3.15 -0.06 15.11
C THR A 70 1.95 0.36 15.94
N ASP A 71 2.12 1.32 16.85
CA ASP A 71 0.96 2.01 17.40
C ASP A 71 0.51 3.08 16.39
N PHE A 72 -0.59 2.81 15.69
CA PHE A 72 -1.17 3.73 14.72
C PHE A 72 -2.17 4.70 15.33
N SER A 73 -2.40 4.67 16.64
CA SER A 73 -3.33 5.57 17.33
C SER A 73 -2.82 7.02 17.43
N PRO A 74 -1.52 7.28 17.71
CA PRO A 74 -1.00 8.64 17.72
C PRO A 74 -1.19 9.36 16.37
N GLY A 75 -1.59 10.61 16.44
CA GLY A 75 -1.79 11.46 15.26
C GLY A 75 -3.01 11.10 14.39
N ARG A 76 -3.88 10.16 14.81
CA ARG A 76 -5.10 9.81 14.03
C ARG A 76 -6.00 11.02 13.87
N ALA A 77 -6.25 11.80 14.92
CA ALA A 77 -7.07 13.02 14.88
C ALA A 77 -6.46 14.07 13.95
N ALA A 78 -5.14 14.30 14.01
CA ALA A 78 -4.46 15.25 13.14
C ALA A 78 -4.56 14.84 11.66
N ARG A 79 -4.44 13.55 11.34
CA ARG A 79 -4.58 13.01 9.97
C ARG A 79 -5.97 13.19 9.37
N THR A 80 -7.01 13.48 10.15
CA THR A 80 -8.34 13.78 9.60
C THR A 80 -8.39 15.07 8.80
N LYS A 81 -7.47 16.01 9.04
CA LYS A 81 -7.46 17.34 8.43
C LYS A 81 -6.61 17.39 7.15
N VAL A 82 -5.51 16.68 7.12
CA VAL A 82 -4.52 16.72 6.02
C VAL A 82 -3.76 15.40 5.90
N GLN A 83 -3.17 15.17 4.74
CA GLN A 83 -2.21 14.10 4.49
C GLN A 83 -0.95 14.67 3.81
N HIS A 84 0.21 14.17 4.18
CA HIS A 84 1.50 14.59 3.63
C HIS A 84 2.36 13.36 3.31
N PRO A 85 1.96 12.56 2.31
CA PRO A 85 2.69 11.35 1.96
C PRO A 85 4.10 11.66 1.46
N ILE A 86 5.06 10.86 1.92
CA ILE A 86 6.47 10.98 1.48
C ILE A 86 6.69 10.42 0.09
N ALA A 87 5.84 9.52 -0.37
CA ALA A 87 5.92 8.91 -1.69
C ALA A 87 4.56 8.48 -2.21
N GLY A 88 4.39 8.53 -3.53
CA GLY A 88 3.37 7.80 -4.26
C GLY A 88 3.90 6.43 -4.68
N ILE A 89 3.11 5.37 -4.50
CA ILE A 89 3.48 4.01 -4.90
C ILE A 89 2.47 3.48 -5.90
N LEU A 90 2.93 3.20 -7.13
CA LEU A 90 2.18 2.41 -8.09
C LEU A 90 2.62 0.96 -7.96
N SER A 91 1.78 0.09 -7.41
CA SER A 91 2.12 -1.32 -7.20
C SER A 91 1.10 -2.27 -7.83
N CYS A 92 1.47 -3.55 -7.88
CA CYS A 92 0.53 -4.59 -8.28
C CYS A 92 -0.59 -4.76 -7.23
N ALA A 93 -1.79 -5.12 -7.70
CA ALA A 93 -2.91 -5.51 -6.85
C ALA A 93 -2.70 -6.88 -6.17
N ASP A 94 -1.62 -7.59 -6.44
CA ASP A 94 -1.26 -8.86 -5.81
C ASP A 94 -1.30 -8.74 -4.28
N SER A 95 -2.05 -9.63 -3.62
CA SER A 95 -2.27 -9.59 -2.17
C SER A 95 -1.00 -9.70 -1.32
N ARG A 96 0.07 -10.22 -1.90
CA ARG A 96 1.38 -10.40 -1.25
C ARG A 96 2.29 -9.17 -1.32
N VAL A 97 1.83 -8.09 -1.98
CA VAL A 97 2.63 -6.88 -2.23
C VAL A 97 1.98 -5.64 -1.60
N PRO A 98 1.80 -5.58 -0.27
CA PRO A 98 1.29 -4.38 0.42
C PRO A 98 2.43 -3.37 0.64
N PRO A 99 2.43 -2.21 -0.04
CA PRO A 99 3.55 -1.28 0.01
C PRO A 99 3.87 -0.75 1.40
N GLU A 100 2.85 -0.50 2.21
CA GLU A 100 3.01 0.04 3.56
C GLU A 100 3.81 -0.93 4.45
N ILE A 101 3.56 -2.24 4.30
CA ILE A 101 4.28 -3.28 5.06
C ILE A 101 5.69 -3.46 4.50
N ILE A 102 5.84 -3.56 3.17
CA ILE A 102 7.12 -3.76 2.49
C ILE A 102 8.12 -2.64 2.82
N PHE A 103 7.63 -1.41 2.95
CA PHE A 103 8.45 -0.25 3.24
C PHE A 103 8.39 0.20 4.70
N ASP A 104 7.73 -0.56 5.58
CA ASP A 104 7.58 -0.25 7.01
C ASP A 104 7.16 1.22 7.23
N GLN A 105 6.04 1.59 6.59
CA GLN A 105 5.46 2.93 6.64
C GLN A 105 4.08 2.90 7.31
N GLY A 106 3.74 3.98 7.99
CA GLY A 106 2.47 4.13 8.69
C GLY A 106 1.35 4.73 7.83
N PRO A 107 0.12 4.78 8.40
CA PRO A 107 -1.00 5.46 7.75
C PRO A 107 -0.70 6.93 7.48
N GLY A 108 -0.84 7.35 6.22
CA GLY A 108 -0.59 8.72 5.77
C GLY A 108 0.81 8.96 5.20
N ASP A 109 1.73 8.00 5.32
CA ASP A 109 3.09 8.12 4.79
C ASP A 109 3.19 7.81 3.30
N LEU A 110 2.31 6.98 2.76
CA LEU A 110 2.29 6.60 1.36
C LEU A 110 0.94 6.95 0.70
N PHE A 111 1.01 7.39 -0.56
CA PHE A 111 -0.13 7.55 -1.45
C PHE A 111 -0.14 6.40 -2.45
N VAL A 112 -1.03 5.42 -2.30
CA VAL A 112 -0.94 4.13 -2.99
C VAL A 112 -2.02 3.99 -4.05
N SER A 113 -1.61 3.61 -5.29
CA SER A 113 -2.47 3.12 -6.36
C SER A 113 -2.04 1.70 -6.74
N ARG A 114 -3.01 0.79 -6.90
CA ARG A 114 -2.73 -0.64 -7.14
C ARG A 114 -3.61 -1.19 -8.25
N ASP A 115 -2.97 -1.55 -9.35
CA ASP A 115 -3.60 -2.24 -10.47
C ASP A 115 -2.84 -3.55 -10.77
N ALA A 116 -3.50 -4.59 -11.26
CA ALA A 116 -2.84 -5.84 -11.62
C ALA A 116 -1.67 -5.55 -12.60
N GLY A 117 -0.48 -6.11 -12.30
CA GLY A 117 0.72 -5.83 -13.09
C GLY A 117 1.22 -4.39 -12.98
N ASN A 118 0.88 -3.66 -11.91
CA ASN A 118 1.32 -2.27 -11.69
C ASN A 118 1.19 -1.37 -12.93
N VAL A 119 0.15 -1.57 -13.74
CA VAL A 119 -0.09 -0.78 -14.96
C VAL A 119 -0.52 0.65 -14.60
N VAL A 120 -0.15 1.60 -15.44
CA VAL A 120 -0.62 2.98 -15.32
C VAL A 120 -1.98 3.09 -15.98
N SER A 121 -3.04 2.98 -15.20
CA SER A 121 -4.42 3.26 -15.64
C SER A 121 -4.69 4.77 -15.68
N ASN A 122 -5.76 5.19 -16.37
CA ASN A 122 -6.15 6.59 -16.41
C ASN A 122 -6.48 7.14 -15.00
N TYR A 123 -7.15 6.35 -14.17
CA TYR A 123 -7.47 6.75 -12.79
C TYR A 123 -6.22 6.74 -11.90
N GLY A 124 -5.32 5.77 -12.08
CA GLY A 124 -4.02 5.76 -11.41
C GLY A 124 -3.18 6.98 -11.77
N LEU A 125 -3.14 7.35 -13.07
CA LEU A 125 -2.45 8.55 -13.53
C LEU A 125 -3.02 9.82 -12.89
N ALA A 126 -4.36 10.01 -12.94
CA ALA A 126 -5.04 11.13 -12.31
C ALA A 126 -4.81 11.19 -10.79
N SER A 127 -4.76 10.03 -10.13
CA SER A 127 -4.43 9.94 -8.70
C SER A 127 -3.02 10.46 -8.42
N PHE A 128 -2.03 10.11 -9.22
CA PHE A 128 -0.67 10.63 -9.05
C PHE A 128 -0.56 12.10 -9.45
N GLU A 129 -1.32 12.59 -10.41
CA GLU A 129 -1.42 14.02 -10.69
C GLU A 129 -1.93 14.79 -9.48
N PHE A 130 -2.98 14.27 -8.83
CA PHE A 130 -3.50 14.84 -7.58
C PHE A 130 -2.43 14.82 -6.48
N ALA A 131 -1.74 13.68 -6.29
CA ALA A 131 -0.69 13.55 -5.28
C ALA A 131 0.45 14.55 -5.49
N VAL A 132 0.86 14.78 -6.74
CA VAL A 132 1.94 15.72 -7.09
C VAL A 132 1.46 17.18 -6.96
N ALA A 133 0.30 17.51 -7.54
CA ALA A 133 -0.17 18.89 -7.62
C ALA A 133 -0.71 19.42 -6.29
N ASN A 134 -1.43 18.59 -5.52
CA ASN A 134 -2.14 19.02 -4.32
C ASN A 134 -1.45 18.61 -3.02
N LEU A 135 -0.74 17.46 -3.01
CA LEU A 135 -0.08 16.96 -1.80
C LEU A 135 1.44 17.19 -1.81
N GLY A 136 2.01 17.60 -2.95
CA GLY A 136 3.45 17.87 -3.05
C GLY A 136 4.32 16.62 -2.90
N VAL A 137 3.84 15.45 -3.30
CA VAL A 137 4.58 14.19 -3.20
C VAL A 137 5.92 14.30 -3.95
N PRO A 138 7.06 14.10 -3.27
CA PRO A 138 8.39 14.29 -3.88
C PRO A 138 8.90 13.08 -4.67
N LEU A 139 8.30 11.90 -4.47
CA LEU A 139 8.75 10.64 -5.08
C LEU A 139 7.56 9.84 -5.57
N ILE A 140 7.63 9.30 -6.79
CA ILE A 140 6.76 8.20 -7.23
C ILE A 140 7.63 6.96 -7.45
N LEU A 141 7.24 5.84 -6.83
CA LEU A 141 7.87 4.54 -7.03
C LEU A 141 6.92 3.62 -7.79
N VAL A 142 7.35 3.10 -8.94
CA VAL A 142 6.67 2.02 -9.66
C VAL A 142 7.24 0.70 -9.14
N LEU A 143 6.42 -0.06 -8.41
CA LEU A 143 6.82 -1.29 -7.73
C LEU A 143 6.24 -2.51 -8.46
N GLY A 144 7.09 -3.20 -9.21
CA GLY A 144 6.84 -4.55 -9.71
C GLY A 144 7.21 -5.61 -8.68
N HIS A 145 6.99 -6.88 -8.99
CA HIS A 145 7.39 -7.99 -8.11
C HIS A 145 7.67 -9.26 -8.90
N THR A 146 8.49 -10.13 -8.34
CA THR A 146 8.79 -11.45 -8.93
C THR A 146 7.53 -12.30 -9.07
N GLY A 147 7.43 -13.08 -10.13
CA GLY A 147 6.31 -14.01 -10.34
C GLY A 147 4.95 -13.31 -10.54
N CYS A 148 4.93 -12.10 -11.12
CA CYS A 148 3.69 -11.36 -11.36
C CYS A 148 2.76 -12.08 -12.33
N GLY A 149 1.58 -12.52 -11.83
CA GLY A 149 0.60 -13.26 -12.62
C GLY A 149 0.04 -12.49 -13.81
N ALA A 150 -0.12 -11.16 -13.70
CA ALA A 150 -0.60 -10.33 -14.81
C ALA A 150 0.43 -10.25 -15.95
N VAL A 151 1.73 -10.13 -15.62
CA VAL A 151 2.81 -10.12 -16.61
C VAL A 151 2.97 -11.52 -17.24
N ALA A 152 2.87 -12.59 -16.43
CA ALA A 152 2.88 -13.95 -16.93
C ALA A 152 1.71 -14.24 -17.89
N ALA A 153 0.50 -13.75 -17.55
CA ALA A 153 -0.66 -13.87 -18.43
C ALA A 153 -0.46 -13.12 -19.74
N ALA A 154 0.11 -11.92 -19.71
CA ALA A 154 0.43 -11.14 -20.90
C ALA A 154 1.47 -11.84 -21.76
N LEU A 155 2.51 -12.40 -21.16
CA LEU A 155 3.53 -13.19 -21.86
C LEU A 155 2.91 -14.45 -22.52
N GLY A 156 2.06 -15.19 -21.80
CA GLY A 156 1.35 -16.35 -22.34
C GLY A 156 0.40 -15.99 -23.48
N ALA A 157 -0.34 -14.88 -23.39
CA ALA A 157 -1.23 -14.42 -24.44
C ALA A 157 -0.48 -14.01 -25.71
N SER A 158 0.70 -13.39 -25.59
CA SER A 158 1.53 -13.01 -26.74
C SER A 158 2.01 -14.22 -27.57
N THR A 159 2.13 -15.38 -26.94
CA THR A 159 2.60 -16.63 -27.59
C THR A 159 1.45 -17.51 -28.07
N SER A 160 0.34 -17.61 -27.32
CA SER A 160 -0.73 -18.60 -27.57
C SER A 160 -1.89 -18.09 -28.42
N ARG A 161 -1.99 -16.77 -28.66
CA ARG A 161 -3.13 -16.10 -29.34
C ARG A 161 -4.50 -16.47 -28.74
N LYS A 162 -4.54 -16.93 -27.47
CA LYS A 162 -5.75 -17.33 -26.80
C LYS A 162 -6.59 -16.11 -26.46
N GLU A 163 -7.87 -16.13 -26.81
CA GLU A 163 -8.82 -15.12 -26.36
C GLU A 163 -8.95 -15.15 -24.83
N LEU A 164 -8.88 -13.98 -24.22
CA LEU A 164 -9.05 -13.80 -22.79
C LEU A 164 -10.45 -13.25 -22.50
N PRO A 165 -11.10 -13.73 -21.43
CA PRO A 165 -12.44 -13.29 -21.09
C PRO A 165 -12.48 -11.88 -20.48
N GLY A 166 -13.64 -11.23 -20.60
CA GLY A 166 -13.95 -9.96 -19.93
C GLY A 166 -12.99 -8.84 -20.29
N HIS A 167 -12.47 -8.16 -19.28
CA HIS A 167 -11.53 -7.02 -19.44
C HIS A 167 -10.05 -7.43 -19.41
N LEU A 168 -9.72 -8.71 -19.33
CA LEU A 168 -8.32 -9.17 -19.34
C LEU A 168 -7.55 -8.78 -20.60
N PRO A 169 -8.16 -8.71 -21.80
CA PRO A 169 -7.47 -8.22 -23.01
C PRO A 169 -6.92 -6.79 -22.85
N GLU A 170 -7.63 -5.90 -22.14
CA GLU A 170 -7.16 -4.53 -21.90
C GLU A 170 -5.91 -4.50 -21.02
N LEU A 171 -5.89 -5.36 -19.98
CA LEU A 171 -4.74 -5.51 -19.10
C LEU A 171 -3.52 -6.03 -19.86
N VAL A 172 -3.69 -7.09 -20.67
CA VAL A 172 -2.63 -7.64 -21.51
C VAL A 172 -2.09 -6.59 -22.47
N LYS A 173 -2.96 -5.87 -23.18
CA LYS A 173 -2.57 -4.78 -24.08
C LYS A 173 -1.78 -3.68 -23.38
N ALA A 174 -2.07 -3.42 -22.11
CA ALA A 174 -1.31 -2.44 -21.33
C ALA A 174 0.11 -2.90 -21.01
N ILE A 175 0.34 -4.21 -20.87
CA ILE A 175 1.64 -4.82 -20.53
C ILE A 175 2.45 -5.20 -21.80
N GLU A 176 1.77 -5.51 -22.91
CA GLU A 176 2.38 -6.01 -24.15
C GLU A 176 3.62 -5.23 -24.63
N PRO A 177 3.68 -3.88 -24.57
CA PRO A 177 4.89 -3.15 -24.97
C PRO A 177 6.13 -3.52 -24.14
N ALA A 178 5.94 -3.91 -22.88
CA ALA A 178 7.04 -4.38 -22.02
C ALA A 178 7.51 -5.77 -22.45
N ILE A 179 6.58 -6.68 -22.80
CA ILE A 179 6.89 -8.00 -23.33
C ILE A 179 7.73 -7.89 -24.62
N ILE A 180 7.28 -7.04 -25.56
CA ILE A 180 8.00 -6.81 -26.83
C ILE A 180 9.43 -6.30 -26.55
N THR A 181 9.56 -5.34 -25.64
CA THR A 181 10.89 -4.79 -25.29
C THR A 181 11.79 -5.85 -24.65
N ALA A 182 11.26 -6.68 -23.76
CA ALA A 182 12.00 -7.76 -23.13
C ALA A 182 12.48 -8.79 -24.15
N HIS A 183 11.63 -9.16 -25.13
CA HIS A 183 12.01 -10.08 -26.20
C HIS A 183 13.19 -9.56 -27.02
N GLY A 184 13.25 -8.28 -27.34
CA GLY A 184 14.35 -7.67 -28.07
C GLY A 184 15.72 -7.74 -27.35
N LYS A 185 15.72 -7.99 -26.02
CA LYS A 185 16.94 -8.08 -25.22
C LYS A 185 17.46 -9.51 -25.03
N HIS A 186 16.74 -10.51 -25.52
CA HIS A 186 17.08 -11.95 -25.44
C HIS A 186 17.50 -12.41 -24.04
N PRO A 187 16.73 -12.14 -23.00
CA PRO A 187 17.08 -12.53 -21.63
C PRO A 187 16.97 -14.05 -21.42
N GLY A 188 17.75 -14.58 -20.47
CA GLY A 188 17.62 -15.96 -20.04
C GLY A 188 16.30 -16.25 -19.33
N ASP A 189 15.76 -15.25 -18.58
CA ASP A 189 14.45 -15.29 -17.92
C ASP A 189 13.53 -14.22 -18.51
N PHE A 190 12.64 -14.63 -19.41
CA PHE A 190 11.70 -13.74 -20.06
C PHE A 190 10.66 -13.12 -19.13
N LEU A 191 10.23 -13.84 -18.11
CA LEU A 191 9.26 -13.31 -17.16
C LEU A 191 9.90 -12.21 -16.30
N ALA A 192 11.08 -12.46 -15.77
CA ALA A 192 11.80 -11.47 -14.95
C ALA A 192 12.12 -10.22 -15.78
N ALA A 193 12.60 -10.37 -17.00
CA ALA A 193 12.87 -9.25 -17.91
C ALA A 193 11.59 -8.46 -18.25
N SER A 194 10.47 -9.16 -18.52
CA SER A 194 9.18 -8.52 -18.79
C SER A 194 8.65 -7.74 -17.60
N ILE A 195 8.84 -8.24 -16.39
CA ILE A 195 8.49 -7.52 -15.15
C ILE A 195 9.31 -6.24 -15.03
N GLU A 196 10.62 -6.31 -15.25
CA GLU A 196 11.50 -5.14 -15.20
C GLU A 196 11.12 -4.10 -16.27
N GLU A 197 10.90 -4.53 -17.51
CA GLU A 197 10.48 -3.62 -18.59
C GLU A 197 9.10 -3.02 -18.32
N ASN A 198 8.18 -3.75 -17.69
CA ASN A 198 6.88 -3.21 -17.31
C ASN A 198 7.01 -2.12 -16.23
N VAL A 199 7.92 -2.26 -15.29
CA VAL A 199 8.25 -1.19 -14.34
C VAL A 199 8.80 0.04 -15.07
N ARG A 200 9.76 -0.14 -16.00
CA ARG A 200 10.32 0.95 -16.81
C ARG A 200 9.27 1.63 -17.68
N LEU A 201 8.37 0.85 -18.27
CA LEU A 201 7.22 1.36 -19.04
C LEU A 201 6.30 2.21 -18.18
N GLY A 202 6.00 1.77 -16.95
CA GLY A 202 5.22 2.52 -15.98
C GLY A 202 5.87 3.87 -15.64
N MET A 203 7.17 3.89 -15.34
CA MET A 203 7.94 5.12 -15.09
C MET A 203 7.86 6.09 -16.28
N LYS A 204 8.07 5.57 -17.50
CA LYS A 204 7.98 6.35 -18.74
C LYS A 204 6.58 6.92 -18.92
N ARG A 205 5.52 6.11 -18.77
CA ARG A 205 4.13 6.54 -18.94
C ARG A 205 3.75 7.64 -17.95
N LEU A 206 4.09 7.51 -16.66
CA LEU A 206 3.86 8.56 -15.66
C LEU A 206 4.46 9.89 -16.11
N LYS A 207 5.71 9.89 -16.55
CA LYS A 207 6.40 11.11 -16.99
C LYS A 207 5.83 11.71 -18.28
N THR A 208 5.49 10.86 -19.28
CA THR A 208 5.19 11.33 -20.64
C THR A 208 3.69 11.52 -20.90
N LYS A 209 2.82 10.88 -20.13
CA LYS A 209 1.37 10.97 -20.29
C LYS A 209 0.72 12.03 -19.41
N SER A 210 1.48 12.60 -18.46
CA SER A 210 1.04 13.67 -17.59
C SER A 210 1.96 14.88 -17.71
N GLU A 211 1.39 16.01 -18.09
CA GLU A 211 2.12 17.28 -18.13
C GLU A 211 2.48 17.75 -16.71
N ILE A 212 1.60 17.51 -15.72
CA ILE A 212 1.81 17.86 -14.31
C ILE A 212 3.03 17.12 -13.76
N ILE A 213 3.04 15.80 -13.92
CA ILE A 213 4.15 14.94 -13.46
C ILE A 213 5.43 15.26 -14.23
N GLY A 214 5.33 15.41 -15.55
CA GLY A 214 6.47 15.76 -16.40
C GLY A 214 7.14 17.08 -15.99
N LYS A 215 6.36 18.13 -15.74
CA LYS A 215 6.87 19.43 -15.25
C LYS A 215 7.52 19.30 -13.88
N ALA A 216 6.93 18.56 -12.95
CA ALA A 216 7.49 18.34 -11.62
C ALA A 216 8.83 17.59 -11.68
N VAL A 217 8.95 16.57 -12.55
CA VAL A 217 10.22 15.86 -12.77
C VAL A 217 11.28 16.77 -13.38
N ASN A 218 10.92 17.55 -14.41
CA ASN A 218 11.87 18.42 -15.09
C ASN A 218 12.37 19.56 -14.21
N SER A 219 11.56 20.01 -13.23
CA SER A 219 11.98 21.02 -12.24
C SER A 219 12.73 20.44 -11.03
N GLY A 220 12.97 19.13 -10.97
CA GLY A 220 13.64 18.46 -9.85
C GLY A 220 12.81 18.33 -8.57
N LYS A 221 11.55 18.76 -8.58
CA LYS A 221 10.65 18.64 -7.43
C LYS A 221 10.13 17.22 -7.19
N LEU A 222 10.12 16.40 -8.24
CA LEU A 222 9.65 15.03 -8.21
C LEU A 222 10.71 14.10 -8.82
N GLN A 223 10.93 12.94 -8.21
CA GLN A 223 11.61 11.81 -8.84
C GLN A 223 10.64 10.68 -9.12
N ILE A 224 10.85 9.96 -10.22
CA ILE A 224 10.19 8.70 -10.51
C ILE A 224 11.26 7.61 -10.46
N LYS A 225 11.04 6.58 -9.66
CA LYS A 225 11.92 5.41 -9.51
C LYS A 225 11.15 4.14 -9.80
N GLY A 226 11.88 3.11 -10.22
CA GLY A 226 11.37 1.75 -10.34
C GLY A 226 11.96 0.86 -9.25
N GLY A 227 11.22 -0.18 -8.89
CA GLY A 227 11.70 -1.21 -7.99
C GLY A 227 11.01 -2.54 -8.27
N ILE A 228 11.68 -3.64 -7.94
CA ILE A 228 11.16 -4.99 -8.05
C ILE A 228 11.24 -5.64 -6.68
N TYR A 229 10.09 -5.96 -6.13
CA TYR A 229 9.95 -6.68 -4.87
C TYR A 229 10.11 -8.18 -5.10
N ASP A 230 11.02 -8.80 -4.40
CA ASP A 230 11.22 -10.24 -4.43
C ASP A 230 10.32 -10.92 -3.38
N LEU A 231 9.36 -11.72 -3.85
CA LEU A 231 8.40 -12.42 -2.99
C LEU A 231 9.06 -13.44 -2.05
N LYS A 232 10.26 -13.93 -2.38
CA LYS A 232 10.96 -14.93 -1.58
C LYS A 232 11.76 -14.29 -0.45
N THR A 233 12.42 -13.18 -0.72
CA THR A 233 13.34 -12.54 0.22
C THR A 233 12.76 -11.33 0.92
N GLY A 234 11.69 -10.74 0.39
CA GLY A 234 11.12 -9.49 0.87
C GLY A 234 11.91 -8.24 0.47
N SER A 235 13.01 -8.39 -0.26
CA SER A 235 13.85 -7.26 -0.67
C SER A 235 13.30 -6.54 -1.90
N VAL A 236 13.59 -5.24 -2.01
CA VAL A 236 13.30 -4.43 -3.19
C VAL A 236 14.61 -4.03 -3.86
N THR A 237 14.78 -4.46 -5.12
CA THR A 237 15.87 -4.01 -6.00
C THR A 237 15.39 -2.82 -6.81
N PHE A 238 16.10 -1.69 -6.74
CA PHE A 238 15.76 -0.48 -7.48
C PHE A 238 16.39 -0.49 -8.88
N VAL A 239 15.60 -0.05 -9.88
CA VAL A 239 15.96 -0.08 -11.32
C VAL A 239 15.81 1.30 -11.96
#